data_38d208c1193af1013f793b15a9e2f403
#
_entry.id   38d208c1193af1013f793b15a9e2f403
#
_cell.length_a   1.000
_cell.length_b   1.000
_cell.length_c   1.000
_cell.angle_alpha   90.00
_cell.angle_beta   90.00
_cell.angle_gamma   90.00
#
_symmetry.space_group_name_H-M   'P 1'
#
loop_
_entity.id
_entity.type
_entity.pdbx_description
1 polymer ?
#
loop_
_entity_poly.entity_id
_entity_poly.type
_entity_poly.pdbx_seq_one_letter_code
_entity_poly.pdbx_strand_id
1 'polypeptide(L)' 'MNETVLLTGISGWIAKHTAIELLKSGHKVLGTVRDSGLIEQTKKTINEYASVDKLSFVELDLLKDEGWD' A
#
# COMPACT_ATOMS: atom_id res chain seq x y z
N MET A 1 -13.70 14.33 0.75
CA MET A 1 -13.84 13.63 -0.53
C MET A 1 -12.86 12.47 -0.57
N ASN A 2 -13.32 11.29 -0.92
CA ASN A 2 -12.47 10.10 -0.90
C ASN A 2 -11.72 9.97 -2.21
N GLU A 3 -10.41 9.97 -2.12
CA GLU A 3 -9.57 9.76 -3.28
C GLU A 3 -8.77 8.50 -3.11
N THR A 4 -8.44 7.85 -4.21
CA THR A 4 -7.56 6.69 -4.18
C THR A 4 -6.14 7.17 -4.44
N VAL A 5 -5.26 6.90 -3.50
CA VAL A 5 -3.86 7.28 -3.59
C VAL A 5 -3.02 6.05 -3.85
N LEU A 6 -2.19 6.11 -4.88
CA LEU A 6 -1.30 5.02 -5.21
C LEU A 6 0.05 5.22 -4.53
N LEU A 7 0.45 4.24 -3.74
CA LEU A 7 1.75 4.26 -3.07
C LEU A 7 2.58 3.09 -3.57
N THR A 8 3.70 3.38 -4.21
CA THR A 8 4.61 2.35 -4.65
C THR A 8 5.53 1.94 -3.51
N GLY A 9 5.84 0.65 -3.45
CA GLY A 9 6.74 0.13 -2.42
C GLY A 9 6.21 0.33 -1.01
N ILE A 10 4.94 0.03 -0.80
CA ILE A 10 4.28 0.30 0.48
C ILE A 10 4.90 -0.46 1.64
N SER A 11 5.70 -1.49 1.35
CA SER A 11 6.39 -2.22 2.42
C SER A 11 7.52 -1.41 3.04
N GLY A 12 7.94 -0.31 2.40
CA GLY A 12 8.95 0.56 2.96
C GLY A 12 8.43 1.36 4.14
N TRP A 13 9.34 1.77 5.00
CA TRP A 13 8.98 2.45 6.24
C TRP A 13 8.23 3.75 6.01
N ILE A 14 8.76 4.59 5.10
CA ILE A 14 8.16 5.89 4.83
C ILE A 14 6.79 5.72 4.20
N ALA A 15 6.68 4.79 3.25
CA ALA A 15 5.41 4.56 2.56
C ALA A 15 4.34 4.04 3.53
N LYS A 16 4.73 3.19 4.49
CA LYS A 16 3.78 2.73 5.50
C LYS A 16 3.22 3.89 6.30
N HIS A 17 4.08 4.80 6.73
CA HIS A 17 3.63 5.97 7.47
C HIS A 17 2.68 6.82 6.65
N THR A 18 3.02 7.04 5.38
CA THR A 18 2.16 7.80 4.50
C THR A 18 0.79 7.13 4.35
N ALA A 19 0.79 5.80 4.18
CA ALA A 19 -0.45 5.06 4.07
C ALA A 19 -1.31 5.21 5.32
N ILE A 20 -0.69 5.12 6.49
CA ILE A 20 -1.41 5.26 7.75
C ILE A 20 -2.08 6.63 7.83
N GLU A 21 -1.36 7.68 7.50
CA GLU A 21 -1.92 9.03 7.55
C GLU A 21 -3.07 9.20 6.57
N LEU A 22 -2.92 8.65 5.37
CA LEU A 22 -3.98 8.74 4.37
C LEU A 22 -5.22 7.98 4.80
N LEU A 23 -5.04 6.79 5.37
CA LEU A 23 -6.16 6.00 5.83
C LEU A 23 -6.89 6.67 6.98
N LYS A 24 -6.15 7.30 7.86
CA LYS A 24 -6.76 8.05 8.96
C LYS A 24 -7.56 9.23 8.47
N SER A 25 -7.16 9.78 7.34
CA SER A 25 -7.87 10.91 6.74
C SER A 25 -9.07 10.48 5.89
N GLY A 26 -9.29 9.17 5.75
CA GLY A 26 -10.45 8.67 5.03
C GLY A 26 -10.20 8.41 3.56
N HIS A 27 -8.96 8.50 3.11
CA HIS A 27 -8.63 8.23 1.71
C HIS A 27 -8.49 6.73 1.48
N LYS A 28 -8.72 6.32 0.24
CA LYS A 28 -8.41 4.96 -0.18
C LYS A 28 -6.96 4.90 -0.59
N VAL A 29 -6.29 3.82 -0.22
CA VAL A 29 -4.88 3.64 -0.54
C VAL A 29 -4.70 2.35 -1.33
N LEU A 30 -4.01 2.43 -2.45
CA LEU A 30 -3.62 1.27 -3.24
C LEU A 30 -2.10 1.17 -3.15
N GLY A 31 -1.64 0.15 -2.45
CA GLY A 31 -0.20 -0.03 -2.25
C GLY A 31 0.36 -1.10 -3.15
N THR A 32 1.54 -0.88 -3.69
CA THR A 32 2.22 -1.89 -4.48
C THR A 32 3.32 -2.53 -3.66
N VAL A 33 3.48 -3.83 -3.83
CA VAL A 33 4.56 -4.59 -3.20
C VAL A 33 5.19 -5.47 -4.26
N ARG A 34 6.46 -5.80 -4.05
CA ARG A 34 7.16 -6.66 -5.01
C ARG A 34 6.90 -8.13 -4.77
N ASP A 35 6.48 -8.47 -3.57
CA ASP A 35 6.30 -9.85 -3.16
C ASP A 35 4.98 -9.95 -2.40
N SER A 36 4.11 -10.83 -2.84
CA SER A 36 2.82 -11.00 -2.19
C SER A 36 2.96 -11.40 -0.72
N GLY A 37 4.07 -12.01 -0.34
CA GLY A 37 4.31 -12.34 1.05
C GLY A 37 4.44 -11.13 1.94
N LEU A 38 4.76 -9.96 1.37
CA LEU A 38 4.86 -8.73 2.12
C LEU A 38 3.50 -8.11 2.42
N ILE A 39 2.47 -8.53 1.72
CA ILE A 39 1.14 -7.93 1.87
C ILE A 39 0.61 -8.12 3.28
N GLU A 40 0.65 -9.35 3.78
CA GLU A 40 0.11 -9.62 5.10
C GLU A 40 0.88 -8.89 6.18
N GLN A 41 2.20 -8.89 6.08
CA GLN A 41 3.04 -8.22 7.06
C GLN A 41 2.79 -6.73 7.07
N THR A 42 2.72 -6.12 5.89
CA THR A 42 2.47 -4.69 5.76
C THR A 42 1.09 -4.34 6.26
N LYS A 43 0.10 -5.13 5.88
CA LYS A 43 -1.27 -4.91 6.29
C LYS A 43 -1.40 -4.99 7.80
N LYS A 44 -0.75 -5.96 8.42
CA LYS A 44 -0.78 -6.13 9.86
C LYS A 44 -0.18 -4.92 10.56
N THR A 45 0.95 -4.45 10.07
CA THR A 45 1.60 -3.29 10.66
C THR A 45 0.70 -2.07 10.56
N ILE A 46 0.12 -1.83 9.41
CA ILE A 46 -0.73 -0.67 9.21
C ILE A 46 -2.00 -0.79 10.06
N ASN A 47 -2.55 -1.99 10.16
CA ASN A 47 -3.76 -2.20 10.93
C ASN A 47 -3.60 -1.89 12.42
N GLU A 48 -2.37 -1.87 12.91
CA GLU A 48 -2.11 -1.49 14.28
C GLU A 48 -2.33 0.00 14.52
N TYR A 49 -2.32 0.79 13.47
CA TYR A 49 -2.41 2.25 13.57
C TYR A 49 -3.63 2.84 12.89
N ALA A 50 -4.19 2.15 11.91
CA ALA A 50 -5.31 2.66 11.14
C ALA A 50 -6.14 1.52 10.60
N SER A 51 -7.39 1.80 10.26
CA SER A 51 -8.25 0.79 9.66
C SER A 51 -7.76 0.47 8.25
N VAL A 52 -7.73 -0.81 7.89
CA VAL A 52 -7.31 -1.24 6.57
C VAL A 52 -8.48 -1.47 5.62
N ASP A 53 -9.66 -1.02 5.99
CA ASP A 53 -10.84 -1.22 5.15
C ASP A 53 -10.69 -0.59 3.77
N LYS A 54 -9.96 0.52 3.69
CA LYS A 54 -9.77 1.23 2.44
C LYS A 54 -8.39 1.01 1.85
N LEU A 55 -7.69 0.01 2.34
CA LEU A 55 -6.36 -0.32 1.85
C LEU A 55 -6.43 -1.52 0.93
N SER A 56 -5.86 -1.39 -0.25
CA SER A 56 -5.74 -2.47 -1.22
C SER A 56 -4.29 -2.66 -1.59
N PHE A 57 -3.95 -3.84 -2.06
CA PHE A 57 -2.59 -4.16 -2.46
C PHE A 57 -2.57 -4.72 -3.86
N VAL A 58 -1.48 -4.44 -4.56
CA VAL A 58 -1.19 -5.04 -5.87
C VAL A 58 0.25 -5.50 -5.85
N GLU A 59 0.47 -6.73 -6.25
CA GLU A 59 1.82 -7.23 -6.40
C GLU A 59 2.37 -6.74 -7.73
N LEU A 60 3.49 -6.04 -7.68
CA LEU A 60 4.09 -5.47 -8.85
C LEU A 60 5.59 -5.68 -8.80
N ASP A 61 6.09 -6.52 -9.72
CA ASP A 61 7.51 -6.85 -9.79
C ASP A 61 8.17 -5.91 -10.80
N LEU A 62 8.94 -4.97 -10.29
CA LEU A 62 9.60 -3.99 -11.13
C LEU A 62 10.75 -4.58 -11.94
N LEU A 63 11.15 -5.81 -11.64
CA LEU A 63 12.19 -6.48 -12.39
C LEU A 63 11.67 -7.08 -13.70
N LYS A 64 10.37 -7.16 -13.85
CA LYS A 64 9.76 -7.62 -15.08
C LYS A 64 9.39 -6.44 -15.93
N ASP A 65 9.82 -6.46 -17.16
CA ASP A 65 9.57 -5.36 -18.08
C ASP A 65 8.25 -5.49 -18.82
N GLU A 66 7.60 -6.61 -18.68
CA GLU A 66 6.36 -6.86 -19.39
C GLU A 66 5.29 -5.89 -18.92
N GLY A 67 4.74 -5.16 -19.85
CA GLY A 67 3.68 -4.24 -19.52
C GLY A 67 4.12 -2.85 -19.14
N TRP A 68 5.41 -2.58 -19.21
CA TRP A 68 5.92 -1.26 -18.87
C TRP A 68 6.06 -0.33 -20.06
N ASP A 69 5.71 -0.76 -21.20
CA ASP A 69 5.86 0.07 -22.40
C ASP A 69 4.78 1.13 -22.53
#